data_ebc42b99ee3fd5faed24036eab490e31
#
_entry.id   ebc42b99ee3fd5faed24036eab490e31
#
_cell.length_a   1.000
_cell.length_b   1.000
_cell.length_c   1.000
_cell.angle_alpha   90.00
_cell.angle_beta   90.00
_cell.angle_gamma   90.00
#
_symmetry.space_group_name_H-M   'P 1'
#
loop_
_entity.id
_entity.type
_entity.pdbx_description
1 polymer ?
#
loop_
_entity_poly.entity_id
_entity_poly.type
_entity_poly.pdbx_seq_one_letter_code
_entity_poly.pdbx_strand_id
1 'polypeptide(L)'
;QEAVLTNITNSVNRARTLVIQAGSGALDSPDRKAIGAELEQIKLEIFDLMNTQDADGNYLYAGFQSSNQAFEYNPAAGGNAITFAGDAGVSFVQLSNSSEIQSTSNGYEVFENVLSRFKFSVDPSTTATVNNASVKQQGTFDTFFDKNYDPVNAGNNDYRINFLATGQAELVNQGTGAIVESVAYISGQPFTIKGMEFEVTAVPGDSIDLSLDAPEKKSMAQTLHEIQVVLNDSSIDSFELQESISDALVGLDNSLEKLSLEHASIGSRLNIAESIYESNLDMEIAAKAQRSSIQDVDYAEASTEFAKQETALSAALATFPQVSNLSLFNYI
;
A
#
# COMPACT_ATOMS: atom_id res chain seq x y z
N GLN A 1 9.71 1.76 8.66
CA GLN A 1 8.78 1.36 7.61
C GLN A 1 9.15 1.96 6.25
N GLU A 2 9.43 3.27 6.14
CA GLU A 2 9.75 3.94 4.88
C GLU A 2 10.90 3.26 4.11
N ALA A 3 12.02 2.95 4.79
CA ALA A 3 13.15 2.27 4.17
C ALA A 3 12.78 0.86 3.68
N VAL A 4 11.92 0.14 4.40
CA VAL A 4 11.43 -1.19 4.01
C VAL A 4 10.58 -1.08 2.74
N LEU A 5 9.63 -0.13 2.71
CA LEU A 5 8.78 0.11 1.54
C LEU A 5 9.60 0.54 0.32
N THR A 6 10.65 1.35 0.51
CA THR A 6 11.58 1.73 -0.57
C THR A 6 12.28 0.50 -1.16
N ASN A 7 12.78 -0.40 -0.32
CA ASN A 7 13.43 -1.63 -0.76
C ASN A 7 12.44 -2.55 -1.49
N ILE A 8 11.22 -2.73 -0.94
CA ILE A 8 10.17 -3.50 -1.61
C ILE A 8 9.84 -2.90 -2.97
N THR A 9 9.68 -1.57 -3.06
CA THR A 9 9.39 -0.88 -4.32
C THR A 9 10.48 -1.14 -5.37
N ASN A 10 11.76 -1.11 -4.97
CA ASN A 10 12.87 -1.40 -5.87
C ASN A 10 12.85 -2.87 -6.34
N SER A 11 12.59 -3.81 -5.45
CA SER A 11 12.50 -5.25 -5.76
C SER A 11 11.31 -5.56 -6.66
N VAL A 12 10.15 -4.91 -6.45
CA VAL A 12 8.97 -5.03 -7.33
C VAL A 12 9.26 -4.45 -8.73
N ASN A 13 9.94 -3.30 -8.84
CA ASN A 13 10.34 -2.74 -10.14
C ASN A 13 11.31 -3.66 -10.90
N ARG A 14 12.25 -4.31 -10.19
CA ARG A 14 13.15 -5.30 -10.78
C ARG A 14 12.36 -6.52 -11.27
N ALA A 15 11.46 -7.04 -10.44
CA ALA A 15 10.59 -8.15 -10.80
C ALA A 15 9.75 -7.83 -12.04
N ARG A 16 9.13 -6.64 -12.09
CA ARG A 16 8.38 -6.15 -13.25
C ARG A 16 9.21 -6.17 -14.54
N THR A 17 10.46 -5.73 -14.47
CA THR A 17 11.38 -5.75 -15.61
C THR A 17 11.65 -7.19 -16.09
N LEU A 18 11.86 -8.13 -15.16
CA LEU A 18 12.06 -9.54 -15.47
C LEU A 18 10.81 -10.19 -16.08
N VAL A 19 9.61 -9.86 -15.57
CA VAL A 19 8.34 -10.35 -16.13
C VAL A 19 8.14 -9.84 -17.55
N ILE A 20 8.45 -8.57 -17.84
CA ILE A 20 8.43 -8.03 -19.22
C ILE A 20 9.42 -8.79 -20.11
N GLN A 21 10.62 -9.06 -19.61
CA GLN A 21 11.62 -9.83 -20.34
C GLN A 21 11.14 -11.27 -20.62
N ALA A 22 10.50 -11.91 -19.65
CA ALA A 22 9.93 -13.26 -19.79
C ALA A 22 8.83 -13.32 -20.86
N GLY A 23 8.09 -12.22 -21.09
CA GLY A 23 7.10 -12.07 -22.15
C GLY A 23 7.66 -11.89 -23.55
N SER A 24 8.98 -11.82 -23.69
CA SER A 24 9.61 -11.79 -25.01
C SER A 24 9.44 -13.13 -25.72
N GLY A 25 8.79 -13.13 -26.86
CA GLY A 25 8.58 -14.35 -27.68
C GLY A 25 9.87 -14.98 -28.23
N ALA A 26 11.03 -14.38 -27.95
CA ALA A 26 12.34 -14.88 -28.39
C ALA A 26 13.00 -15.83 -27.37
N LEU A 27 12.45 -15.94 -26.13
CA LEU A 27 13.03 -16.76 -25.07
C LEU A 27 12.58 -18.21 -25.17
N ASP A 28 13.54 -19.11 -25.00
CA ASP A 28 13.26 -20.54 -24.85
C ASP A 28 12.91 -20.94 -23.39
N SER A 29 12.57 -22.21 -23.17
CA SER A 29 12.20 -22.70 -21.82
C SER A 29 13.34 -22.60 -20.80
N PRO A 30 14.62 -22.91 -21.11
CA PRO A 30 15.74 -22.67 -20.21
C PRO A 30 15.92 -21.21 -19.80
N ASP A 31 15.78 -20.26 -20.73
CA ASP A 31 15.89 -18.83 -20.45
C ASP A 31 14.76 -18.35 -19.52
N ARG A 32 13.52 -18.81 -19.77
CA ARG A 32 12.38 -18.51 -18.89
C ARG A 32 12.58 -19.06 -17.47
N LYS A 33 13.14 -20.26 -17.33
CA LYS A 33 13.47 -20.85 -16.01
C LYS A 33 14.55 -20.04 -15.28
N ALA A 34 15.53 -19.51 -15.99
CA ALA A 34 16.54 -18.64 -15.38
C ALA A 34 15.90 -17.36 -14.79
N ILE A 35 14.98 -16.75 -15.55
CA ILE A 35 14.19 -15.60 -15.05
C ILE A 35 13.31 -16.04 -13.87
N GLY A 36 12.66 -17.19 -13.93
CA GLY A 36 11.86 -17.75 -12.85
C GLY A 36 12.65 -17.92 -11.54
N ALA A 37 13.92 -18.40 -11.66
CA ALA A 37 14.82 -18.53 -10.51
C ALA A 37 15.21 -17.16 -9.90
N GLU A 38 15.39 -16.13 -10.73
CA GLU A 38 15.66 -14.78 -10.23
C GLU A 38 14.41 -14.19 -9.55
N LEU A 39 13.22 -14.37 -10.12
CA LEU A 39 11.95 -13.94 -9.51
C LEU A 39 11.70 -14.66 -8.18
N GLU A 40 12.12 -15.91 -8.02
CA GLU A 40 12.05 -16.61 -6.76
C GLU A 40 12.89 -15.94 -5.67
N GLN A 41 14.11 -15.50 -5.99
CA GLN A 41 14.94 -14.76 -5.03
C GLN A 41 14.31 -13.43 -4.64
N ILE A 42 13.77 -12.69 -5.61
CA ILE A 42 13.07 -11.43 -5.35
C ILE A 42 11.82 -11.66 -4.49
N LYS A 43 11.06 -12.72 -4.77
CA LYS A 43 9.89 -13.10 -3.95
C LYS A 43 10.29 -13.35 -2.49
N LEU A 44 11.36 -14.10 -2.26
CA LEU A 44 11.85 -14.38 -0.90
C LEU A 44 12.36 -13.12 -0.20
N GLU A 45 13.07 -12.25 -0.92
CA GLU A 45 13.50 -10.94 -0.40
C GLU A 45 12.30 -10.08 0.01
N ILE A 46 11.27 -9.99 -0.84
CA ILE A 46 10.04 -9.23 -0.51
C ILE A 46 9.32 -9.87 0.68
N PHE A 47 9.23 -11.20 0.73
CA PHE A 47 8.63 -11.90 1.86
C PHE A 47 9.35 -11.62 3.18
N ASP A 48 10.67 -11.59 3.19
CA ASP A 48 11.48 -11.24 4.36
C ASP A 48 11.26 -9.78 4.77
N LEU A 49 11.20 -8.86 3.78
CA LEU A 49 10.91 -7.45 4.02
C LEU A 49 9.50 -7.21 4.58
N MET A 50 8.49 -7.96 4.11
CA MET A 50 7.12 -7.93 4.65
C MET A 50 7.06 -8.44 6.10
N ASN A 51 8.02 -9.25 6.52
CA ASN A 51 8.19 -9.78 7.88
C ASN A 51 9.30 -9.07 8.68
N THR A 52 9.63 -7.82 8.32
CA THR A 52 10.65 -7.06 9.05
C THR A 52 10.21 -6.77 10.48
N GLN A 53 11.17 -6.92 11.42
CA GLN A 53 11.00 -6.61 12.83
C GLN A 53 11.62 -5.25 13.19
N ASP A 54 11.12 -4.64 14.26
CA ASP A 54 11.75 -3.48 14.90
C ASP A 54 12.91 -3.89 15.82
N ALA A 55 13.49 -2.91 16.52
CA ALA A 55 14.59 -3.15 17.46
C ALA A 55 14.20 -3.98 18.69
N ASP A 56 12.91 -4.05 19.01
CA ASP A 56 12.34 -4.80 20.12
C ASP A 56 11.92 -6.22 19.71
N GLY A 57 12.07 -6.56 18.42
CA GLY A 57 11.71 -7.86 17.86
C GLY A 57 10.24 -7.99 17.45
N ASN A 58 9.49 -6.89 17.38
CA ASN A 58 8.10 -6.90 16.95
C ASN A 58 8.00 -6.77 15.43
N TYR A 59 7.11 -7.54 14.82
CA TYR A 59 6.83 -7.45 13.39
C TYR A 59 6.08 -6.17 13.05
N LEU A 60 6.65 -5.36 12.15
CA LEU A 60 6.19 -4.01 11.82
C LEU A 60 4.80 -3.97 11.15
N TYR A 61 4.38 -5.06 10.51
CA TYR A 61 3.20 -5.13 9.66
C TYR A 61 2.13 -6.12 10.16
N ALA A 62 2.35 -6.76 11.33
CA ALA A 62 1.45 -7.79 11.86
C ALA A 62 0.22 -7.25 12.62
N GLY A 63 0.04 -5.92 12.66
CA GLY A 63 -1.03 -5.29 13.44
C GLY A 63 -0.74 -5.33 14.95
N PHE A 64 -1.73 -5.69 15.76
CA PHE A 64 -1.55 -5.85 17.21
C PHE A 64 -0.88 -7.18 17.58
N GLN A 65 -0.84 -8.15 16.66
CA GLN A 65 -0.15 -9.43 16.85
C GLN A 65 1.34 -9.35 16.53
N SER A 66 2.00 -8.26 16.94
CA SER A 66 3.39 -7.94 16.58
C SER A 66 4.43 -8.99 17.02
N SER A 67 4.08 -9.92 17.90
CA SER A 67 4.95 -11.04 18.29
C SER A 67 4.98 -12.19 17.29
N ASN A 68 4.04 -12.23 16.35
CA ASN A 68 3.92 -13.26 15.32
C ASN A 68 4.28 -12.68 13.95
N GLN A 69 4.73 -13.55 13.03
CA GLN A 69 4.98 -13.14 11.64
C GLN A 69 3.74 -12.51 11.02
N ALA A 70 3.94 -11.45 10.24
CA ALA A 70 2.87 -10.79 9.52
C ALA A 70 2.37 -11.63 8.34
N PHE A 71 3.26 -12.38 7.68
CA PHE A 71 2.98 -13.21 6.52
C PHE A 71 3.55 -14.61 6.68
N GLU A 72 2.77 -15.60 6.27
CA GLU A 72 3.17 -17.00 6.24
C GLU A 72 3.35 -17.49 4.78
N TYR A 73 4.32 -18.39 4.57
CA TYR A 73 4.57 -19.00 3.27
C TYR A 73 4.37 -20.52 3.36
N ASN A 74 3.37 -21.03 2.64
CA ASN A 74 3.10 -22.46 2.50
C ASN A 74 2.95 -22.82 1.02
N PRO A 75 4.02 -23.28 0.36
CA PRO A 75 3.97 -23.63 -1.07
C PRO A 75 3.07 -24.83 -1.40
N ALA A 76 2.63 -25.59 -0.39
CA ALA A 76 1.71 -26.73 -0.56
C ALA A 76 0.24 -26.35 -0.28
N ALA A 77 -0.08 -25.07 -0.06
CA ALA A 77 -1.45 -24.63 0.15
C ALA A 77 -2.30 -24.87 -1.10
N GLY A 78 -3.56 -25.27 -0.90
CA GLY A 78 -4.53 -25.43 -2.01
C GLY A 78 -5.11 -24.11 -2.54
N GLY A 79 -4.55 -22.95 -2.10
CA GLY A 79 -4.91 -21.58 -2.50
C GLY A 79 -3.66 -20.73 -2.53
N ASN A 80 -3.73 -19.49 -2.03
CA ASN A 80 -2.57 -18.61 -1.96
C ASN A 80 -1.47 -19.23 -1.09
N ALA A 81 -0.26 -19.33 -1.64
CA ALA A 81 0.90 -19.85 -0.94
C ALA A 81 1.45 -18.87 0.10
N ILE A 82 1.25 -17.56 -0.13
CA ILE A 82 1.65 -16.49 0.78
C ILE A 82 0.40 -15.75 1.24
N THR A 83 0.16 -15.74 2.55
CA THR A 83 -1.04 -15.19 3.18
C THR A 83 -0.70 -14.34 4.39
N PHE A 84 -1.52 -13.33 4.64
CA PHE A 84 -1.43 -12.51 5.85
C PHE A 84 -1.89 -13.30 7.08
N ALA A 85 -1.06 -13.32 8.12
CA ALA A 85 -1.31 -14.03 9.38
C ALA A 85 -1.50 -13.08 10.57
N GLY A 86 -1.37 -11.76 10.37
CA GLY A 86 -1.58 -10.73 11.38
C GLY A 86 -3.07 -10.38 11.58
N ASP A 87 -3.31 -9.26 12.22
CA ASP A 87 -4.66 -8.69 12.38
C ASP A 87 -4.78 -7.29 11.76
N ALA A 88 -6.00 -6.73 11.71
CA ALA A 88 -6.29 -5.42 11.13
C ALA A 88 -5.88 -4.24 12.05
N GLY A 89 -5.16 -4.49 13.14
CA GLY A 89 -4.74 -3.46 14.10
C GLY A 89 -3.76 -2.45 13.52
N VAL A 90 -3.84 -1.22 14.02
CA VAL A 90 -2.85 -0.17 13.79
C VAL A 90 -2.57 0.54 15.10
N SER A 91 -1.31 0.86 15.36
CA SER A 91 -0.89 1.55 16.57
C SER A 91 -0.85 3.06 16.34
N PHE A 92 -1.20 3.82 17.38
CA PHE A 92 -1.15 5.28 17.37
C PHE A 92 -0.18 5.78 18.44
N VAL A 93 0.47 6.89 18.15
CA VAL A 93 1.33 7.62 19.11
C VAL A 93 0.78 9.01 19.30
N GLN A 94 0.59 9.40 20.57
CA GLN A 94 0.15 10.73 20.93
C GLN A 94 1.33 11.69 20.88
N LEU A 95 1.26 12.73 20.05
CA LEU A 95 2.30 13.74 19.88
C LEU A 95 2.02 15.01 20.69
N SER A 96 0.74 15.28 20.98
CA SER A 96 0.30 16.40 21.81
C SER A 96 -1.01 16.06 22.50
N ASN A 97 -1.50 16.93 23.39
CA ASN A 97 -2.77 16.70 24.11
C ASN A 97 -3.99 16.50 23.19
N SER A 98 -3.92 16.94 21.94
CA SER A 98 -5.03 16.92 20.97
C SER A 98 -4.67 16.26 19.64
N SER A 99 -3.45 15.73 19.50
CA SER A 99 -2.99 15.14 18.23
C SER A 99 -2.32 13.80 18.47
N GLU A 100 -2.83 12.79 17.77
CA GLU A 100 -2.21 11.47 17.66
C GLU A 100 -1.99 11.13 16.18
N ILE A 101 -0.95 10.37 15.90
CA ILE A 101 -0.66 9.86 14.55
C ILE A 101 -0.53 8.34 14.57
N GLN A 102 -0.90 7.73 13.46
CA GLN A 102 -0.68 6.32 13.24
C GLN A 102 0.82 6.03 13.10
N SER A 103 1.35 5.14 13.93
CA SER A 103 2.78 4.78 13.98
C SER A 103 3.13 3.54 13.17
N THR A 104 2.17 2.63 12.97
CA THR A 104 2.35 1.39 12.21
C THR A 104 1.39 1.32 11.04
N SER A 105 1.81 0.69 9.94
CA SER A 105 0.96 0.39 8.80
C SER A 105 0.54 -1.08 8.86
N ASN A 106 -0.68 -1.37 8.45
CA ASN A 106 -1.21 -2.73 8.44
C ASN A 106 -0.73 -3.50 7.20
N GLY A 107 -0.14 -4.68 7.40
CA GLY A 107 0.42 -5.49 6.31
C GLY A 107 -0.62 -5.97 5.31
N TYR A 108 -1.83 -6.30 5.76
CA TYR A 108 -2.92 -6.68 4.86
C TYR A 108 -3.26 -5.57 3.87
N GLU A 109 -3.44 -4.33 4.37
CA GLU A 109 -3.81 -3.21 3.52
C GLU A 109 -2.70 -2.79 2.55
N VAL A 110 -1.45 -2.91 2.97
CA VAL A 110 -0.29 -2.47 2.17
C VAL A 110 0.09 -3.52 1.12
N PHE A 111 0.10 -4.82 1.50
CA PHE A 111 0.74 -5.85 0.69
C PHE A 111 -0.22 -6.91 0.14
N GLU A 112 -1.36 -7.20 0.79
CA GLU A 112 -2.28 -8.27 0.38
C GLU A 112 -3.57 -7.73 -0.26
N ASN A 113 -4.07 -6.59 0.17
CA ASN A 113 -5.26 -5.96 -0.40
C ASN A 113 -4.95 -5.28 -1.75
N VAL A 114 -4.30 -6.01 -2.67
CA VAL A 114 -3.94 -5.56 -4.01
C VAL A 114 -4.87 -6.21 -5.02
N LEU A 115 -5.55 -5.41 -5.84
CA LEU A 115 -6.41 -5.91 -6.91
C LEU A 115 -5.59 -6.66 -7.94
N SER A 116 -6.05 -7.87 -8.27
CA SER A 116 -5.57 -8.62 -9.43
C SER A 116 -6.19 -8.06 -10.72
N ARG A 117 -5.67 -8.51 -11.85
CA ARG A 117 -6.22 -8.18 -13.17
C ARG A 117 -7.67 -8.62 -13.24
N PHE A 118 -8.55 -7.74 -13.72
CA PHE A 118 -9.92 -8.12 -14.05
C PHE A 118 -9.95 -9.09 -15.21
N LYS A 119 -10.84 -10.08 -15.11
CA LYS A 119 -10.97 -11.19 -16.05
C LYS A 119 -12.43 -11.48 -16.36
N PHE A 120 -12.59 -12.32 -17.33
CA PHE A 120 -13.87 -12.95 -17.65
C PHE A 120 -13.64 -14.44 -17.94
N SER A 121 -14.64 -15.25 -17.72
CA SER A 121 -14.64 -16.67 -18.05
C SER A 121 -15.69 -16.94 -19.15
N VAL A 122 -15.37 -17.91 -20.03
CA VAL A 122 -16.29 -18.40 -21.06
C VAL A 122 -17.01 -19.62 -20.52
N ASP A 123 -18.35 -19.61 -20.60
CA ASP A 123 -19.16 -20.73 -20.13
C ASP A 123 -19.03 -21.95 -21.08
N PRO A 124 -18.88 -23.17 -20.55
CA PRO A 124 -18.85 -24.39 -21.36
C PRO A 124 -20.10 -24.67 -22.18
N SER A 125 -21.25 -24.03 -21.85
CA SER A 125 -22.51 -24.17 -22.60
C SER A 125 -22.56 -23.40 -23.91
N THR A 126 -21.51 -22.64 -24.23
CA THR A 126 -21.28 -21.93 -25.50
C THR A 126 -21.51 -22.83 -26.72
N THR A 127 -22.29 -22.37 -27.72
CA THR A 127 -22.58 -23.16 -28.93
C THR A 127 -21.53 -22.98 -30.02
N ALA A 128 -20.85 -21.84 -30.05
CA ALA A 128 -19.72 -21.57 -30.95
C ALA A 128 -18.46 -22.31 -30.48
N THR A 129 -17.55 -22.61 -31.39
CA THR A 129 -16.23 -23.16 -31.03
C THR A 129 -15.29 -22.00 -30.73
N VAL A 130 -14.95 -21.82 -29.46
CA VAL A 130 -13.99 -20.80 -29.01
C VAL A 130 -12.58 -21.39 -29.09
N ASN A 131 -11.75 -20.87 -29.98
CA ASN A 131 -10.35 -21.24 -30.13
C ASN A 131 -9.47 -20.48 -29.13
N ASN A 132 -9.82 -19.19 -28.91
CA ASN A 132 -9.14 -18.32 -27.97
C ASN A 132 -10.09 -17.23 -27.45
N ALA A 133 -9.94 -16.88 -26.15
CA ALA A 133 -10.66 -15.77 -25.52
C ALA A 133 -9.76 -15.15 -24.44
N SER A 134 -9.46 -13.87 -24.55
CA SER A 134 -8.56 -13.17 -23.63
C SER A 134 -8.87 -11.69 -23.51
N VAL A 135 -8.33 -11.03 -22.49
CA VAL A 135 -8.35 -9.56 -22.39
C VAL A 135 -7.15 -9.00 -23.15
N LYS A 136 -7.39 -8.41 -24.32
CA LYS A 136 -6.36 -7.83 -25.20
C LYS A 136 -6.04 -6.39 -24.90
N GLN A 137 -7.07 -5.61 -24.58
CA GLN A 137 -6.96 -4.18 -24.29
C GLN A 137 -7.42 -3.94 -22.85
N GLN A 138 -6.49 -4.13 -21.89
CA GLN A 138 -6.81 -4.11 -20.46
C GLN A 138 -7.56 -2.84 -20.04
N GLY A 139 -7.08 -1.64 -20.38
CA GLY A 139 -7.73 -0.39 -19.97
C GLY A 139 -9.14 -0.19 -20.53
N THR A 140 -9.43 -0.75 -21.72
CA THR A 140 -10.79 -0.75 -22.29
C THR A 140 -11.68 -1.73 -21.54
N PHE A 141 -11.15 -2.90 -21.22
CA PHE A 141 -11.86 -3.91 -20.45
C PHE A 141 -12.11 -3.45 -19.01
N ASP A 142 -11.13 -2.86 -18.34
CA ASP A 142 -11.30 -2.32 -16.99
C ASP A 142 -12.38 -1.24 -16.94
N THR A 143 -12.40 -0.34 -17.92
CA THR A 143 -13.46 0.67 -18.03
C THR A 143 -14.85 0.05 -18.23
N PHE A 144 -14.93 -1.04 -19.00
CA PHE A 144 -16.16 -1.80 -19.19
C PHE A 144 -16.55 -2.53 -17.89
N PHE A 145 -15.59 -3.18 -17.24
CA PHE A 145 -15.78 -3.93 -16.00
C PHE A 145 -16.30 -3.02 -14.88
N ASP A 146 -15.62 -1.90 -14.60
CA ASP A 146 -15.96 -0.96 -13.53
C ASP A 146 -17.39 -0.39 -13.64
N LYS A 147 -17.89 -0.24 -14.89
CA LYS A 147 -19.22 0.28 -15.14
C LYS A 147 -20.33 -0.76 -15.06
N ASN A 148 -20.00 -2.03 -15.23
CA ASN A 148 -20.98 -3.06 -15.50
C ASN A 148 -20.94 -4.23 -14.51
N TYR A 149 -19.84 -4.38 -13.75
CA TYR A 149 -19.76 -5.42 -12.74
C TYR A 149 -20.72 -5.10 -11.57
N ASP A 150 -21.61 -6.05 -11.28
CA ASP A 150 -22.59 -5.95 -10.19
C ASP A 150 -22.20 -6.93 -9.07
N PRO A 151 -21.67 -6.45 -7.92
CA PRO A 151 -21.29 -7.32 -6.81
C PRO A 151 -22.49 -7.91 -6.04
N VAL A 152 -23.73 -7.42 -6.33
CA VAL A 152 -24.94 -7.82 -5.62
C VAL A 152 -25.73 -8.84 -6.42
N ASN A 153 -25.88 -8.60 -7.74
CA ASN A 153 -26.69 -9.43 -8.61
C ASN A 153 -25.80 -10.15 -9.63
N ALA A 154 -25.31 -11.34 -9.30
CA ALA A 154 -24.38 -12.10 -10.13
C ALA A 154 -24.87 -12.28 -11.59
N GLY A 155 -26.17 -12.46 -11.81
CA GLY A 155 -26.74 -12.61 -13.15
C GLY A 155 -26.59 -11.37 -14.05
N ASN A 156 -26.29 -10.19 -13.49
CA ASN A 156 -25.98 -8.99 -14.27
C ASN A 156 -24.55 -9.02 -14.83
N ASN A 157 -23.70 -9.94 -14.33
CA ASN A 157 -22.34 -10.14 -14.80
C ASN A 157 -22.27 -11.12 -15.97
N ASP A 158 -23.38 -11.76 -16.32
CA ASP A 158 -23.48 -12.71 -17.42
C ASP A 158 -23.81 -12.00 -18.73
N TYR A 159 -23.01 -12.32 -19.74
CA TYR A 159 -23.12 -11.75 -21.09
C TYR A 159 -23.19 -12.87 -22.12
N ARG A 160 -23.76 -12.53 -23.26
CA ARG A 160 -23.81 -13.41 -24.44
C ARG A 160 -23.35 -12.65 -25.66
N ILE A 161 -22.47 -13.26 -26.45
CA ILE A 161 -22.15 -12.79 -27.81
C ILE A 161 -22.96 -13.60 -28.78
N ASN A 162 -23.90 -12.96 -29.51
CA ASN A 162 -24.70 -13.59 -30.55
C ASN A 162 -24.07 -13.35 -31.93
N PHE A 163 -23.93 -14.41 -32.73
CA PHE A 163 -23.45 -14.32 -34.11
C PHE A 163 -24.61 -14.20 -35.08
N LEU A 164 -24.74 -13.03 -35.70
CA LEU A 164 -25.85 -12.69 -36.54
C LEU A 164 -25.61 -13.04 -38.02
N ALA A 165 -26.69 -13.29 -38.77
CA ALA A 165 -26.63 -13.53 -40.22
C ALA A 165 -26.08 -12.32 -41.02
N THR A 166 -26.04 -11.14 -40.41
CA THR A 166 -25.45 -9.90 -40.95
C THR A 166 -23.92 -9.85 -40.90
N GLY A 167 -23.25 -10.89 -40.37
CA GLY A 167 -21.80 -10.88 -40.15
C GLY A 167 -21.36 -10.00 -39.00
N GLN A 168 -22.21 -9.86 -37.99
CA GLN A 168 -21.93 -9.12 -36.77
C GLN A 168 -21.93 -10.05 -35.54
N ALA A 169 -21.05 -9.77 -34.57
CA ALA A 169 -21.06 -10.30 -33.21
C ALA A 169 -21.64 -9.22 -32.29
N GLU A 170 -22.70 -9.55 -31.56
CA GLU A 170 -23.45 -8.63 -30.73
C GLU A 170 -23.34 -9.07 -29.24
N LEU A 171 -22.71 -8.22 -28.40
CA LEU A 171 -22.59 -8.44 -26.97
C LEU A 171 -23.85 -7.96 -26.24
N VAL A 172 -24.53 -8.87 -25.57
CA VAL A 172 -25.76 -8.61 -24.82
C VAL A 172 -25.57 -8.98 -23.34
N ASN A 173 -25.98 -8.10 -22.45
CA ASN A 173 -26.06 -8.43 -21.03
C ASN A 173 -27.28 -9.33 -20.79
N GLN A 174 -27.10 -10.51 -20.23
CA GLN A 174 -28.17 -11.50 -20.04
C GLN A 174 -29.15 -11.11 -18.92
N GLY A 175 -28.67 -10.40 -17.89
CA GLY A 175 -29.52 -9.95 -16.78
C GLY A 175 -30.47 -8.84 -17.17
N THR A 176 -30.04 -7.91 -18.02
CA THR A 176 -30.83 -6.74 -18.42
C THR A 176 -31.43 -6.85 -19.82
N GLY A 177 -30.95 -7.75 -20.69
CA GLY A 177 -31.29 -7.87 -22.10
C GLY A 177 -30.74 -6.73 -22.95
N ALA A 178 -29.90 -5.85 -22.44
CA ALA A 178 -29.38 -4.71 -23.15
C ALA A 178 -28.23 -5.10 -24.09
N ILE A 179 -28.28 -4.59 -25.34
CA ILE A 179 -27.16 -4.69 -26.28
C ILE A 179 -26.07 -3.69 -25.82
N VAL A 180 -24.89 -4.21 -25.57
CA VAL A 180 -23.72 -3.44 -25.07
C VAL A 180 -22.90 -2.90 -26.25
N GLU A 181 -22.64 -3.75 -27.25
CA GLU A 181 -21.85 -3.41 -28.43
C GLU A 181 -22.13 -4.40 -29.56
N SER A 182 -21.94 -3.96 -30.80
CA SER A 182 -21.97 -4.83 -31.99
C SER A 182 -20.76 -4.53 -32.86
N VAL A 183 -20.02 -5.58 -33.26
CA VAL A 183 -18.79 -5.49 -34.05
C VAL A 183 -18.87 -6.41 -35.26
N ALA A 184 -18.12 -6.08 -36.33
CA ALA A 184 -18.00 -6.97 -37.47
C ALA A 184 -17.27 -8.27 -37.07
N TYR A 185 -17.78 -9.40 -37.57
CA TYR A 185 -17.24 -10.75 -37.28
C TYR A 185 -17.05 -11.53 -38.58
N ILE A 186 -15.91 -12.23 -38.64
CA ILE A 186 -15.62 -13.22 -39.68
C ILE A 186 -15.19 -14.51 -38.98
N SER A 187 -15.86 -15.63 -39.25
CA SER A 187 -15.55 -16.94 -38.63
C SER A 187 -14.10 -17.34 -38.82
N GLY A 188 -13.44 -17.73 -37.73
CA GLY A 188 -12.03 -18.12 -37.70
C GLY A 188 -11.04 -16.95 -37.73
N GLN A 189 -11.51 -15.69 -37.64
CA GLN A 189 -10.63 -14.52 -37.48
C GLN A 189 -10.85 -13.89 -36.10
N PRO A 190 -9.78 -13.37 -35.46
CA PRO A 190 -9.90 -12.68 -34.18
C PRO A 190 -10.70 -11.37 -34.34
N PHE A 191 -11.57 -11.08 -33.38
CA PHE A 191 -12.26 -9.81 -33.24
C PHE A 191 -12.21 -9.32 -31.79
N THR A 192 -12.31 -8.02 -31.60
CA THR A 192 -12.25 -7.41 -30.26
C THR A 192 -13.57 -6.70 -29.95
N ILE A 193 -14.12 -6.95 -28.75
CA ILE A 193 -15.31 -6.30 -28.22
C ILE A 193 -15.08 -5.96 -26.75
N LYS A 194 -15.29 -4.70 -26.34
CA LYS A 194 -15.02 -4.19 -24.98
C LYS A 194 -13.63 -4.55 -24.43
N GLY A 195 -12.62 -4.60 -25.27
CA GLY A 195 -11.24 -4.97 -24.87
C GLY A 195 -10.98 -6.47 -24.77
N MET A 196 -12.01 -7.30 -24.88
CA MET A 196 -11.91 -8.75 -24.97
C MET A 196 -11.67 -9.17 -26.43
N GLU A 197 -10.66 -10.00 -26.69
CA GLU A 197 -10.38 -10.59 -27.99
C GLU A 197 -10.88 -12.03 -28.01
N PHE A 198 -11.58 -12.39 -29.06
CA PHE A 198 -12.07 -13.74 -29.30
C PHE A 198 -11.62 -14.22 -30.68
N GLU A 199 -11.10 -15.44 -30.74
CA GLU A 199 -10.93 -16.19 -31.98
C GLU A 199 -11.90 -17.37 -31.97
N VAL A 200 -12.91 -17.31 -32.84
CA VAL A 200 -14.08 -18.18 -32.76
C VAL A 200 -14.47 -18.70 -34.13
N THR A 201 -14.84 -19.98 -34.19
CA THR A 201 -15.53 -20.56 -35.34
C THR A 201 -17.00 -20.68 -35.00
N ALA A 202 -17.83 -19.84 -35.65
CA ALA A 202 -19.26 -19.79 -35.40
C ALA A 202 -20.04 -19.61 -36.72
N VAL A 203 -21.28 -20.10 -36.74
CA VAL A 203 -22.24 -19.86 -37.79
C VAL A 203 -23.36 -18.94 -37.28
N PRO A 204 -24.14 -18.28 -38.16
CA PRO A 204 -25.27 -17.46 -37.71
C PRO A 204 -26.25 -18.25 -36.84
N GLY A 205 -26.53 -17.73 -35.65
CA GLY A 205 -27.36 -18.37 -34.63
C GLY A 205 -26.57 -19.01 -33.49
N ASP A 206 -25.25 -19.18 -33.60
CA ASP A 206 -24.38 -19.59 -32.49
C ASP A 206 -24.22 -18.43 -31.48
N SER A 207 -23.77 -18.79 -30.29
CA SER A 207 -23.49 -17.82 -29.24
C SER A 207 -22.29 -18.26 -28.37
N ILE A 208 -21.67 -17.28 -27.73
CA ILE A 208 -20.73 -17.47 -26.64
C ILE A 208 -21.36 -16.90 -25.38
N ASP A 209 -21.45 -17.69 -24.34
CA ASP A 209 -21.79 -17.23 -22.99
C ASP A 209 -20.51 -16.95 -22.21
N LEU A 210 -20.47 -15.82 -21.54
CA LEU A 210 -19.33 -15.40 -20.72
C LEU A 210 -19.82 -14.66 -19.47
N SER A 211 -19.00 -14.71 -18.42
CA SER A 211 -19.29 -14.02 -17.17
C SER A 211 -18.09 -13.15 -16.76
N LEU A 212 -18.34 -11.96 -16.22
CA LEU A 212 -17.30 -11.18 -15.57
C LEU A 212 -16.94 -11.84 -14.24
N ASP A 213 -15.65 -12.15 -14.05
CA ASP A 213 -15.19 -12.81 -12.84
C ASP A 213 -15.19 -11.85 -11.65
N ALA A 214 -15.41 -12.36 -10.44
CA ALA A 214 -15.35 -11.55 -9.25
C ALA A 214 -13.93 -10.96 -9.06
N PRO A 215 -13.82 -9.66 -8.67
CA PRO A 215 -12.51 -9.07 -8.40
C PRO A 215 -11.76 -9.84 -7.32
N GLU A 216 -10.58 -10.29 -7.63
CA GLU A 216 -9.70 -10.97 -6.69
C GLU A 216 -8.65 -10.00 -6.13
N LYS A 217 -8.20 -10.28 -4.91
CA LYS A 217 -7.10 -9.57 -4.27
C LYS A 217 -6.03 -10.57 -3.86
N LYS A 218 -4.78 -10.21 -4.14
CA LYS A 218 -3.61 -11.08 -3.86
C LYS A 218 -2.46 -10.24 -3.33
N SER A 219 -1.58 -10.87 -2.55
CA SER A 219 -0.33 -10.20 -2.18
C SER A 219 0.62 -10.10 -3.38
N MET A 220 1.46 -9.06 -3.39
CA MET A 220 2.51 -8.91 -4.40
C MET A 220 3.47 -10.11 -4.41
N ALA A 221 3.74 -10.70 -3.26
CA ALA A 221 4.58 -11.89 -3.15
C ALA A 221 3.88 -13.12 -3.72
N GLN A 222 2.55 -13.23 -3.58
CA GLN A 222 1.75 -14.28 -4.22
C GLN A 222 1.76 -14.15 -5.75
N THR A 223 1.62 -12.93 -6.26
CA THR A 223 1.73 -12.66 -7.70
C THR A 223 3.07 -13.12 -8.26
N LEU A 224 4.17 -12.86 -7.53
CA LEU A 224 5.50 -13.34 -7.92
C LEU A 224 5.63 -14.87 -7.82
N HIS A 225 4.98 -15.48 -6.83
CA HIS A 225 4.96 -16.93 -6.72
C HIS A 225 4.26 -17.57 -7.91
N GLU A 226 3.10 -17.07 -8.30
CA GLU A 226 2.32 -17.60 -9.42
C GLU A 226 3.09 -17.51 -10.74
N ILE A 227 3.64 -16.35 -11.09
CA ILE A 227 4.41 -16.22 -12.34
C ILE A 227 5.71 -17.05 -12.31
N GLN A 228 6.38 -17.18 -11.17
CA GLN A 228 7.56 -18.02 -11.02
C GLN A 228 7.24 -19.49 -11.28
N VAL A 229 6.11 -20.00 -10.78
CA VAL A 229 5.65 -21.38 -11.03
C VAL A 229 5.40 -21.58 -12.52
N VAL A 230 4.71 -20.66 -13.18
CA VAL A 230 4.41 -20.68 -14.61
C VAL A 230 5.70 -20.69 -15.45
N LEU A 231 6.68 -19.85 -15.14
CA LEU A 231 7.93 -19.79 -15.89
C LEU A 231 8.80 -21.04 -15.74
N ASN A 232 8.63 -21.78 -14.65
CA ASN A 232 9.30 -23.05 -14.41
C ASN A 232 8.63 -24.24 -15.12
N ASP A 233 7.37 -24.09 -15.55
CA ASP A 233 6.66 -25.11 -16.30
C ASP A 233 7.11 -25.11 -17.77
N SER A 234 7.73 -26.21 -18.21
CA SER A 234 8.15 -26.39 -19.61
C SER A 234 7.02 -26.84 -20.53
N SER A 235 5.88 -27.22 -19.99
CA SER A 235 4.71 -27.70 -20.75
C SER A 235 3.68 -26.64 -21.05
N ILE A 236 3.84 -25.45 -20.45
CA ILE A 236 2.89 -24.33 -20.63
C ILE A 236 2.84 -23.88 -22.09
N ASP A 237 1.66 -23.66 -22.60
CA ASP A 237 1.48 -23.12 -23.94
C ASP A 237 1.74 -21.60 -23.98
N SER A 238 1.89 -21.08 -25.19
CA SER A 238 2.26 -19.66 -25.39
C SER A 238 1.14 -18.71 -24.99
N PHE A 239 -0.11 -19.14 -25.06
CA PHE A 239 -1.26 -18.33 -24.70
C PHE A 239 -1.38 -18.22 -23.17
N GLU A 240 -1.36 -19.34 -22.46
CA GLU A 240 -1.40 -19.40 -21.01
C GLU A 240 -0.22 -18.63 -20.37
N LEU A 241 0.97 -18.75 -20.97
CA LEU A 241 2.14 -17.97 -20.57
C LEU A 241 1.88 -16.46 -20.71
N GLN A 242 1.33 -16.03 -21.84
CA GLN A 242 1.07 -14.60 -22.09
C GLN A 242 0.00 -14.03 -21.14
N GLU A 243 -1.04 -14.80 -20.84
CA GLU A 243 -2.05 -14.44 -19.87
C GLU A 243 -1.45 -14.31 -18.47
N SER A 244 -0.64 -15.29 -18.04
CA SER A 244 0.03 -15.26 -16.73
C SER A 244 1.00 -14.09 -16.59
N ILE A 245 1.71 -13.72 -17.66
CA ILE A 245 2.56 -12.53 -17.70
C ILE A 245 1.73 -11.27 -17.56
N SER A 246 0.59 -11.18 -18.26
CA SER A 246 -0.31 -10.03 -18.17
C SER A 246 -0.90 -9.89 -16.77
N ASP A 247 -1.27 -11.00 -16.14
CA ASP A 247 -1.73 -11.06 -14.75
C ASP A 247 -0.66 -10.53 -13.78
N ALA A 248 0.57 -11.02 -13.94
CA ALA A 248 1.68 -10.61 -13.09
C ALA A 248 1.99 -9.12 -13.25
N LEU A 249 2.00 -8.59 -14.49
CA LEU A 249 2.28 -7.19 -14.74
C LEU A 249 1.23 -6.27 -14.10
N VAL A 250 -0.05 -6.57 -14.28
CA VAL A 250 -1.13 -5.78 -13.65
C VAL A 250 -1.06 -5.88 -12.13
N GLY A 251 -0.85 -7.07 -11.57
CA GLY A 251 -0.71 -7.26 -10.13
C GLY A 251 0.48 -6.50 -9.54
N LEU A 252 1.64 -6.48 -10.25
CA LEU A 252 2.82 -5.71 -9.82
C LEU A 252 2.61 -4.20 -9.96
N ASP A 253 1.93 -3.73 -11.03
CA ASP A 253 1.62 -2.31 -11.22
C ASP A 253 0.65 -1.81 -10.13
N ASN A 254 -0.39 -2.58 -9.79
CA ASN A 254 -1.31 -2.27 -8.70
C ASN A 254 -0.59 -2.30 -7.32
N SER A 255 0.39 -3.21 -7.16
CA SER A 255 1.24 -3.25 -5.96
C SER A 255 2.09 -1.98 -5.82
N LEU A 256 2.70 -1.51 -6.92
CA LEU A 256 3.48 -0.26 -6.94
C LEU A 256 2.62 0.96 -6.62
N GLU A 257 1.37 1.00 -7.09
CA GLU A 257 0.42 2.06 -6.75
C GLU A 257 0.12 2.05 -5.23
N LYS A 258 -0.19 0.88 -4.65
CA LYS A 258 -0.40 0.72 -3.21
C LYS A 258 0.80 1.16 -2.38
N LEU A 259 2.01 0.73 -2.77
CA LEU A 259 3.26 1.14 -2.12
C LEU A 259 3.45 2.66 -2.20
N SER A 260 3.16 3.28 -3.35
CA SER A 260 3.26 4.74 -3.54
C SER A 260 2.29 5.50 -2.64
N LEU A 261 1.05 5.02 -2.51
CA LEU A 261 0.05 5.60 -1.61
C LEU A 261 0.49 5.49 -0.15
N GLU A 262 1.03 4.36 0.27
CA GLU A 262 1.53 4.20 1.64
C GLU A 262 2.77 5.04 1.90
N HIS A 263 3.70 5.17 0.94
CA HIS A 263 4.82 6.11 1.04
C HIS A 263 4.35 7.55 1.25
N ALA A 264 3.36 8.00 0.48
CA ALA A 264 2.78 9.33 0.63
C ALA A 264 2.12 9.50 2.01
N SER A 265 1.43 8.48 2.50
CA SER A 265 0.81 8.45 3.83
C SER A 265 1.86 8.58 4.94
N ILE A 266 2.93 7.79 4.87
CA ILE A 266 4.04 7.85 5.85
C ILE A 266 4.73 9.22 5.78
N GLY A 267 5.02 9.73 4.60
CA GLY A 267 5.62 11.06 4.42
C GLY A 267 4.76 12.18 5.02
N SER A 268 3.45 12.10 4.84
CA SER A 268 2.51 13.06 5.46
C SER A 268 2.53 12.96 6.98
N ARG A 269 2.55 11.75 7.54
CA ARG A 269 2.63 11.53 8.99
C ARG A 269 3.95 12.06 9.57
N LEU A 270 5.07 11.87 8.88
CA LEU A 270 6.38 12.41 9.29
C LEU A 270 6.38 13.94 9.29
N ASN A 271 5.84 14.59 8.26
CA ASN A 271 5.73 16.06 8.21
C ASN A 271 4.87 16.61 9.34
N ILE A 272 3.76 15.95 9.68
CA ILE A 272 2.92 16.33 10.82
C ILE A 272 3.69 16.18 12.13
N ALA A 273 4.42 15.06 12.31
CA ALA A 273 5.22 14.82 13.50
C ALA A 273 6.32 15.87 13.67
N GLU A 274 7.01 16.25 12.60
CA GLU A 274 8.05 17.29 12.60
C GLU A 274 7.46 18.66 12.95
N SER A 275 6.35 19.04 12.33
CA SER A 275 5.65 20.30 12.63
C SER A 275 5.21 20.40 14.10
N ILE A 276 4.69 19.30 14.67
CA ILE A 276 4.31 19.25 16.08
C ILE A 276 5.56 19.32 16.99
N TYR A 277 6.63 18.63 16.60
CA TYR A 277 7.90 18.68 17.35
C TYR A 277 8.46 20.11 17.39
N GLU A 278 8.51 20.82 16.26
CA GLU A 278 8.94 22.22 16.19
C GLU A 278 8.05 23.13 17.05
N SER A 279 6.72 22.98 16.96
CA SER A 279 5.77 23.73 17.79
C SER A 279 5.97 23.47 19.28
N ASN A 280 6.24 22.23 19.69
CA ASN A 280 6.53 21.88 21.08
C ASN A 280 7.84 22.50 21.56
N LEU A 281 8.86 22.56 20.68
CA LEU A 281 10.14 23.21 20.97
C LEU A 281 9.98 24.72 21.21
N ASP A 282 9.19 25.38 20.36
CA ASP A 282 8.86 26.81 20.51
C ASP A 282 8.10 27.09 21.82
N MET A 283 7.14 26.24 22.16
CA MET A 283 6.42 26.34 23.44
C MET A 283 7.35 26.10 24.64
N GLU A 284 8.30 25.17 24.53
CA GLU A 284 9.31 24.94 25.57
C GLU A 284 10.20 26.18 25.77
N ILE A 285 10.66 26.79 24.67
CA ILE A 285 11.46 28.02 24.71
C ILE A 285 10.65 29.18 25.37
N ALA A 286 9.40 29.37 24.95
CA ALA A 286 8.52 30.39 25.54
C ALA A 286 8.27 30.13 27.03
N ALA A 287 8.01 28.89 27.44
CA ALA A 287 7.83 28.54 28.84
C ALA A 287 9.10 28.75 29.68
N LYS A 288 10.29 28.44 29.13
CA LYS A 288 11.58 28.73 29.78
C LYS A 288 11.80 30.21 29.94
N ALA A 289 11.51 31.01 28.90
CA ALA A 289 11.63 32.47 28.95
C ALA A 289 10.68 33.09 30.03
N GLN A 290 9.43 32.61 30.06
CA GLN A 290 8.45 33.03 31.05
C GLN A 290 8.88 32.64 32.49
N ARG A 291 9.39 31.42 32.67
CA ARG A 291 9.92 30.97 33.94
C ARG A 291 11.12 31.84 34.38
N SER A 292 12.06 32.13 33.48
CA SER A 292 13.20 33.00 33.73
C SER A 292 12.75 34.40 34.17
N SER A 293 11.75 34.99 33.49
CA SER A 293 11.22 36.29 33.83
C SER A 293 10.55 36.37 35.21
N ILE A 294 10.08 35.24 35.75
CA ILE A 294 9.43 35.14 37.06
C ILE A 294 10.42 34.74 38.16
N GLN A 295 11.34 33.85 37.84
CA GLN A 295 12.21 33.19 38.83
C GLN A 295 13.59 33.84 38.93
N ASP A 296 14.11 34.37 37.85
CA ASP A 296 15.45 34.95 37.84
C ASP A 296 15.41 36.33 38.53
N VAL A 297 16.31 36.53 39.45
CA VAL A 297 16.47 37.77 40.18
C VAL A 297 17.13 38.81 39.26
N ASP A 298 16.52 40.01 39.16
CA ASP A 298 17.22 41.13 38.52
C ASP A 298 18.47 41.47 39.37
N TYR A 299 19.62 41.11 38.83
CA TYR A 299 20.91 41.29 39.52
C TYR A 299 21.19 42.74 39.83
N ALA A 300 20.74 43.69 39.01
CA ALA A 300 20.93 45.12 39.24
C ALA A 300 20.09 45.60 40.42
N GLU A 301 18.82 45.17 40.50
CA GLU A 301 17.93 45.50 41.64
C GLU A 301 18.39 44.84 42.92
N ALA A 302 18.72 43.53 42.86
CA ALA A 302 19.22 42.77 44.01
C ALA A 302 20.53 43.33 44.54
N SER A 303 21.49 43.70 43.67
CA SER A 303 22.75 44.33 44.05
C SER A 303 22.55 45.70 44.65
N THR A 304 21.59 46.52 44.13
CA THR A 304 21.24 47.81 44.66
C THR A 304 20.62 47.71 46.06
N GLU A 305 19.70 46.74 46.24
CA GLU A 305 19.06 46.49 47.53
C GLU A 305 20.07 45.95 48.56
N PHE A 306 20.98 45.06 48.15
CA PHE A 306 22.06 44.60 48.99
C PHE A 306 22.97 45.76 49.44
N ALA A 307 23.39 46.65 48.57
CA ALA A 307 24.21 47.82 48.90
C ALA A 307 23.50 48.80 49.86
N LYS A 308 22.17 48.99 49.69
CA LYS A 308 21.34 49.77 50.63
C LYS A 308 21.32 49.10 52.01
N GLN A 309 21.10 47.80 52.06
CA GLN A 309 21.07 47.09 53.36
C GLN A 309 22.43 47.07 54.03
N GLU A 310 23.53 46.92 53.30
CA GLU A 310 24.90 47.02 53.84
C GLU A 310 25.17 48.43 54.38
N THR A 311 24.75 49.50 53.67
CA THR A 311 24.87 50.87 54.12
C THR A 311 24.02 51.10 55.36
N ALA A 312 22.78 50.63 55.41
CA ALA A 312 21.88 50.70 56.54
C ALA A 312 22.45 50.02 57.80
N LEU A 313 23.01 48.79 57.60
CA LEU A 313 23.67 48.05 58.65
C LEU A 313 24.91 48.76 59.18
N SER A 314 25.75 49.33 58.30
CA SER A 314 26.93 50.10 58.68
C SER A 314 26.55 51.38 59.48
N ALA A 315 25.47 52.07 59.02
CA ALA A 315 24.95 53.23 59.76
C ALA A 315 24.38 52.81 61.14
N ALA A 316 23.65 51.75 61.24
CA ALA A 316 23.13 51.23 62.51
C ALA A 316 24.28 50.82 63.48
N LEU A 317 25.31 50.16 63.00
CA LEU A 317 26.50 49.83 63.79
C LEU A 317 27.27 51.08 64.23
N ALA A 318 27.33 52.14 63.43
CA ALA A 318 27.97 53.43 63.78
C ALA A 318 27.15 54.22 64.80
N THR A 319 25.83 54.14 64.74
CA THR A 319 24.94 54.89 65.67
C THR A 319 24.72 54.16 66.99
N PHE A 320 24.82 52.81 67.01
CA PHE A 320 24.61 52.00 68.21
C PHE A 320 25.53 52.45 69.37
N PRO A 321 26.85 52.67 69.24
CA PRO A 321 27.71 53.16 70.30
C PRO A 321 27.35 54.52 70.76
N GLN A 322 26.87 55.39 69.87
CA GLN A 322 26.42 56.77 70.24
C GLN A 322 25.16 56.73 71.08
N VAL A 323 24.19 55.90 70.74
CA VAL A 323 22.97 55.75 71.55
C VAL A 323 23.24 54.98 72.86
N SER A 324 24.12 53.99 72.86
CA SER A 324 24.50 53.31 74.12
C SER A 324 25.29 54.22 75.11
N ASN A 325 26.03 55.19 74.59
CA ASN A 325 26.74 56.16 75.40
C ASN A 325 25.82 57.36 75.89
N LEU A 326 24.61 57.48 75.33
CA LEU A 326 23.55 58.40 75.80
C LEU A 326 22.71 57.74 76.91
N SER A 327 23.21 56.74 77.61
CA SER A 327 22.57 56.13 78.78
C SER A 327 22.26 57.26 79.83
N LEU A 328 21.06 57.22 80.32
CA LEU A 328 20.52 58.15 81.33
C LEU A 328 21.31 58.15 82.61
N PHE A 329 22.26 57.19 82.76
CA PHE A 329 23.14 57.08 83.94
C PHE A 329 24.36 58.00 83.93
N ASN A 330 24.66 58.70 82.83
CA ASN A 330 25.72 59.75 82.82
C ASN A 330 25.22 61.14 83.16
N TYR A 331 23.95 61.28 83.57
CA TYR A 331 23.33 62.61 83.90
C TYR A 331 22.85 62.63 85.37
N ILE A 332 23.31 61.72 86.17
CA ILE A 332 23.09 61.81 87.66
C ILE A 332 24.41 61.97 88.35
#